data_ce7b460f32c2d4dfc43a020fd9a3df03
#
_entry.id   ce7b460f32c2d4dfc43a020fd9a3df03
#
_cell.length_a   1.000
_cell.length_b   1.000
_cell.length_c   1.000
_cell.angle_alpha   90.00
_cell.angle_beta   90.00
_cell.angle_gamma   90.00
#
_symmetry.space_group_name_H-M   'P 1'
#
loop_
_entity.id
_entity.type
_entity.pdbx_description
1 polymer ?
#
loop_
_entity_poly.entity_id
_entity_poly.type
_entity_poly.pdbx_seq_one_letter_code
_entity_poly.pdbx_strand_id
1 'polypeptide(L)'
;MQQQPIQDARLAEAVNCLVEGLHPRAIILFGSRARDTNRAESDYDLLVVSERLLDYDEVYRPVAGRGLRCDVVPCTLEAWRKAHLDAGGVLRDALDDGIVLYGQP
;
A
#
# COMPACT_ATOMS: atom_id res chain seq x y z
N MET A 1 12.81 -6.54 -3.02
CA MET A 1 11.38 -6.46 -2.64
C MET A 1 10.65 -7.67 -3.18
N GLN A 2 9.80 -8.26 -2.38
CA GLN A 2 9.06 -9.47 -2.73
C GLN A 2 7.70 -9.13 -3.32
N GLN A 3 7.24 -9.98 -4.23
CA GLN A 3 5.88 -9.93 -4.74
C GLN A 3 5.21 -11.25 -4.39
N GLN A 4 4.03 -11.16 -3.73
CA GLN A 4 3.34 -12.35 -3.23
C GLN A 4 1.88 -12.33 -3.65
N PRO A 5 1.26 -13.51 -3.84
CA PRO A 5 -0.18 -13.59 -4.05
C PRO A 5 -0.91 -13.19 -2.77
N ILE A 6 -2.08 -12.60 -2.93
CA ILE A 6 -2.89 -12.15 -1.81
C ILE A 6 -3.77 -13.32 -1.35
N GLN A 7 -3.58 -13.74 -0.10
CA GLN A 7 -4.33 -14.86 0.46
C GLN A 7 -5.51 -14.42 1.34
N ASP A 8 -5.43 -13.22 1.92
CA ASP A 8 -6.49 -12.68 2.76
C ASP A 8 -7.57 -12.05 1.89
N ALA A 9 -8.82 -12.51 2.05
CA ALA A 9 -9.93 -12.04 1.23
C ALA A 9 -10.22 -10.54 1.41
N ARG A 10 -10.06 -10.00 2.62
CA ARG A 10 -10.28 -8.57 2.86
C ARG A 10 -9.20 -7.73 2.20
N LEU A 11 -7.96 -8.20 2.26
CA LEU A 11 -6.85 -7.52 1.62
C LEU A 11 -7.02 -7.56 0.10
N ALA A 12 -7.42 -8.69 -0.45
CA ALA A 12 -7.69 -8.82 -1.88
C ALA A 12 -8.79 -7.86 -2.32
N GLU A 13 -9.86 -7.73 -1.54
CA GLU A 13 -10.93 -6.79 -1.84
C GLU A 13 -10.44 -5.35 -1.81
N ALA A 14 -9.65 -4.98 -0.80
CA ALA A 14 -9.09 -3.63 -0.71
C ALA A 14 -8.22 -3.31 -1.92
N VAL A 15 -7.34 -4.22 -2.30
CA VAL A 15 -6.47 -4.03 -3.48
C VAL A 15 -7.31 -3.89 -4.74
N ASN A 16 -8.33 -4.73 -4.93
CA ASN A 16 -9.19 -4.64 -6.11
C ASN A 16 -9.93 -3.31 -6.17
N CYS A 17 -10.45 -2.84 -5.04
CA CYS A 17 -11.12 -1.54 -4.99
C CYS A 17 -10.18 -0.40 -5.35
N LEU A 18 -8.95 -0.44 -4.85
CA LEU A 18 -7.96 0.59 -5.14
C LEU A 18 -7.53 0.56 -6.61
N VAL A 19 -7.34 -0.62 -7.16
CA VAL A 19 -6.97 -0.77 -8.57
C VAL A 19 -8.08 -0.23 -9.47
N GLU A 20 -9.32 -0.62 -9.23
CA GLU A 20 -10.45 -0.18 -10.04
C GLU A 20 -10.72 1.30 -9.92
N GLY A 21 -10.59 1.86 -8.72
CA GLY A 21 -10.90 3.26 -8.47
C GLY A 21 -9.79 4.22 -8.85
N LEU A 22 -8.54 3.81 -8.77
CA LEU A 22 -7.38 4.71 -8.89
C LEU A 22 -6.46 4.39 -10.07
N HIS A 23 -6.49 3.17 -10.57
CA HIS A 23 -5.54 2.69 -11.60
C HIS A 23 -4.10 3.04 -11.25
N PRO A 24 -3.61 2.62 -10.06
CA PRO A 24 -2.28 3.01 -9.59
C PRO A 24 -1.18 2.25 -10.32
N ARG A 25 0.04 2.74 -10.18
CA ARG A 25 1.22 2.07 -10.70
C ARG A 25 1.54 0.80 -9.91
N ALA A 26 1.40 0.87 -8.59
CA ALA A 26 1.68 -0.26 -7.70
C ALA A 26 0.97 -0.07 -6.37
N ILE A 27 0.76 -1.18 -5.66
CA ILE A 27 0.28 -1.19 -4.29
C ILE A 27 1.23 -2.07 -3.49
N ILE A 28 1.73 -1.54 -2.37
CA ILE A 28 2.75 -2.19 -1.55
C ILE A 28 2.23 -2.30 -0.13
N LEU A 29 2.23 -3.53 0.41
CA LEU A 29 1.94 -3.76 1.82
C LEU A 29 3.19 -3.49 2.63
N PHE A 30 3.06 -2.68 3.68
CA PHE A 30 4.19 -2.39 4.58
C PHE A 30 3.71 -2.46 6.03
N GLY A 31 4.58 -2.11 6.97
CA GLY A 31 4.23 -2.12 8.38
C GLY A 31 4.20 -3.52 8.97
N SER A 32 3.45 -3.70 10.07
CA SER A 32 3.45 -4.95 10.84
C SER A 32 2.94 -6.15 10.04
N ARG A 33 1.96 -5.97 9.15
CA ARG A 33 1.45 -7.06 8.32
C ARG A 33 2.50 -7.57 7.34
N ALA A 34 3.34 -6.68 6.80
CA ALA A 34 4.41 -7.07 5.89
C ALA A 34 5.51 -7.82 6.64
N ARG A 35 5.79 -7.44 7.88
CA ARG A 35 6.82 -8.06 8.71
C ARG A 35 6.34 -9.29 9.47
N ASP A 36 5.06 -9.63 9.34
CA ASP A 36 4.43 -10.74 10.06
C ASP A 36 4.52 -10.60 11.59
N THR A 37 4.48 -9.37 12.08
CA THR A 37 4.50 -9.05 13.51
C THR A 37 3.15 -8.53 13.99
N ASN A 38 2.13 -8.65 13.15
CA ASN A 38 0.81 -8.13 13.40
C ASN A 38 0.01 -9.00 14.36
N ARG A 39 -1.03 -8.40 14.93
CA ARG A 39 -2.11 -9.11 15.60
C ARG A 39 -3.30 -9.24 14.65
N ALA A 40 -4.25 -10.11 15.00
CA ALA A 40 -5.42 -10.38 14.14
C ALA A 40 -6.22 -9.11 13.81
N GLU A 41 -6.26 -8.14 14.70
CA GLU A 41 -6.99 -6.89 14.53
C GLU A 41 -6.14 -5.74 13.98
N SER A 42 -4.88 -5.99 13.61
CA SER A 42 -4.04 -4.96 13.02
C SER A 42 -4.54 -4.56 11.65
N ASP A 43 -4.49 -3.24 11.35
CA ASP A 43 -4.86 -2.73 10.03
C ASP A 43 -3.77 -3.09 9.02
N TYR A 44 -4.18 -3.15 7.75
CA TYR A 44 -3.23 -3.28 6.65
C TYR A 44 -2.71 -1.91 6.27
N ASP A 45 -1.40 -1.74 6.23
CA ASP A 45 -0.77 -0.50 5.77
C ASP A 45 -0.42 -0.65 4.30
N LEU A 46 -1.10 0.13 3.45
CA LEU A 46 -0.98 0.04 2.01
C LEU A 46 -0.41 1.34 1.44
N LEU A 47 0.67 1.22 0.69
CA LEU A 47 1.24 2.34 -0.04
C LEU A 47 0.73 2.27 -1.49
N VAL A 48 0.05 3.31 -1.93
CA VAL A 48 -0.46 3.41 -3.29
C VAL A 48 0.47 4.32 -4.09
N VAL A 49 1.20 3.73 -5.03
CA VAL A 49 2.17 4.44 -5.86
C VAL A 49 1.49 4.82 -7.16
N SER A 50 1.49 6.12 -7.48
CA SER A 50 0.87 6.65 -8.69
C SER A 50 1.79 7.68 -9.35
N GLU A 51 1.61 7.91 -10.65
CA GLU A 51 2.39 8.93 -11.35
C GLU A 51 2.05 10.32 -10.85
N ARG A 52 0.76 10.58 -10.62
CA ARG A 52 0.25 11.84 -10.07
C ARG A 52 0.09 11.71 -8.56
N LEU A 53 0.40 12.74 -7.81
CA LEU A 53 0.14 12.76 -6.37
C LEU A 53 -1.37 12.79 -6.13
N LEU A 54 -1.87 11.80 -5.42
CA LEU A 54 -3.25 11.72 -4.97
C LEU A 54 -3.34 12.25 -3.55
N ASP A 55 -4.45 12.89 -3.18
CA ASP A 55 -4.64 13.26 -1.78
C ASP A 55 -5.22 12.08 -0.98
N TYR A 56 -5.27 12.23 0.35
CA TYR A 56 -5.73 11.14 1.22
C TYR A 56 -7.19 10.79 0.98
N ASP A 57 -8.04 11.76 0.65
CA ASP A 57 -9.44 11.49 0.32
C ASP A 57 -9.55 10.65 -0.94
N GLU A 58 -8.79 11.00 -1.97
CA GLU A 58 -8.81 10.25 -3.23
C GLU A 58 -8.40 8.79 -3.03
N VAL A 59 -7.31 8.55 -2.30
CA VAL A 59 -6.81 7.18 -2.14
C VAL A 59 -7.67 6.35 -1.22
N TYR A 60 -8.36 6.98 -0.26
CA TYR A 60 -9.19 6.25 0.69
C TYR A 60 -10.60 5.97 0.16
N ARG A 61 -11.11 6.82 -0.71
CA ARG A 61 -12.50 6.73 -1.19
C ARG A 61 -12.88 5.34 -1.74
N PRO A 62 -12.04 4.66 -2.54
CA PRO A 62 -12.43 3.35 -3.06
C PRO A 62 -12.68 2.28 -2.00
N VAL A 63 -12.07 2.42 -0.81
CA VAL A 63 -12.19 1.45 0.28
C VAL A 63 -13.07 1.95 1.42
N ALA A 64 -13.51 3.21 1.38
CA ALA A 64 -14.29 3.81 2.46
C ALA A 64 -15.62 3.09 2.66
N GLY A 65 -16.02 2.92 3.91
CA GLY A 65 -17.32 2.35 4.25
C GLY A 65 -17.45 0.85 4.01
N ARG A 66 -16.38 0.15 3.66
CA ARG A 66 -16.41 -1.28 3.36
C ARG A 66 -15.91 -2.16 4.51
N GLY A 67 -15.47 -1.56 5.61
CA GLY A 67 -15.00 -2.31 6.77
C GLY A 67 -13.69 -3.06 6.52
N LEU A 68 -12.86 -2.58 5.60
CA LEU A 68 -11.68 -3.32 5.16
C LEU A 68 -10.45 -3.09 6.03
N ARG A 69 -10.49 -2.21 7.00
CA ARG A 69 -9.43 -2.00 7.98
C ARG A 69 -8.06 -1.82 7.35
N CYS A 70 -7.96 -0.87 6.44
CA CYS A 70 -6.69 -0.54 5.81
C CYS A 70 -6.36 0.94 5.95
N ASP A 71 -5.07 1.22 6.13
CA ASP A 71 -4.50 2.55 6.13
C ASP A 71 -3.84 2.76 4.78
N VAL A 72 -4.34 3.70 4.00
CA VAL A 72 -3.88 3.90 2.63
C VAL A 72 -3.07 5.18 2.55
N VAL A 73 -1.82 5.07 2.14
CA VAL A 73 -0.89 6.20 2.03
C VAL A 73 -0.57 6.47 0.57
N PRO A 74 -0.84 7.68 0.06
CA PRO A 74 -0.48 8.01 -1.32
C PRO A 74 1.01 8.30 -1.46
N CYS A 75 1.56 7.94 -2.61
CA CYS A 75 2.96 8.15 -2.92
C CYS A 75 3.11 8.33 -4.42
N THR A 76 3.97 9.26 -4.85
CA THR A 76 4.29 9.37 -6.28
C THR A 76 5.37 8.36 -6.65
N LEU A 77 5.37 7.98 -7.92
CA LEU A 77 6.42 7.10 -8.44
C LEU A 77 7.80 7.75 -8.27
N GLU A 78 7.89 9.05 -8.46
CA GLU A 78 9.14 9.78 -8.26
C GLU A 78 9.63 9.66 -6.81
N ALA A 79 8.76 9.89 -5.84
CA ALA A 79 9.12 9.77 -4.42
C ALA A 79 9.54 8.34 -4.09
N TRP A 80 8.83 7.35 -4.62
CA TRP A 80 9.17 5.95 -4.42
C TRP A 80 10.58 5.63 -4.94
N ARG A 81 10.91 6.11 -6.14
CA ARG A 81 12.23 5.87 -6.73
C ARG A 81 13.36 6.51 -5.92
N LYS A 82 13.05 7.56 -5.16
CA LYS A 82 14.02 8.24 -4.29
C LYS A 82 13.98 7.76 -2.84
N ALA A 83 13.17 6.77 -2.53
CA ALA A 83 12.96 6.31 -1.15
C ALA A 83 14.26 5.82 -0.49
N HIS A 84 15.18 5.29 -1.28
CA HIS A 84 16.48 4.84 -0.76
C HIS A 84 17.34 5.97 -0.20
N LEU A 85 17.00 7.22 -0.50
CA LEU A 85 17.70 8.39 0.03
C LEU A 85 17.14 8.84 1.38
N ASP A 86 15.97 8.33 1.79
CA ASP A 86 15.36 8.70 3.06
C ASP A 86 16.07 8.00 4.21
N ALA A 87 16.34 8.72 5.29
CA ALA A 87 16.97 8.16 6.47
C ALA A 87 15.97 7.36 7.35
N GLY A 88 14.67 7.51 7.11
CA GLY A 88 13.63 6.82 7.86
C GLY A 88 12.27 7.17 7.29
N GLY A 89 11.19 6.77 7.99
CA GLY A 89 9.83 7.06 7.60
C GLY A 89 9.16 5.97 6.80
N VAL A 90 7.93 6.26 6.33
CA VAL A 90 7.05 5.28 5.69
C VAL A 90 7.66 4.70 4.42
N LEU A 91 8.25 5.55 3.57
CA LEU A 91 8.81 5.07 2.30
C LEU A 91 10.01 4.17 2.52
N ARG A 92 10.83 4.46 3.52
CA ARG A 92 11.97 3.62 3.86
C ARG A 92 11.51 2.27 4.40
N ASP A 93 10.51 2.26 5.28
CA ASP A 93 9.93 1.03 5.80
C ASP A 93 9.36 0.17 4.68
N ALA A 94 8.63 0.79 3.76
CA ALA A 94 8.06 0.07 2.62
C ALA A 94 9.15 -0.48 1.70
N LEU A 95 10.24 0.25 1.52
CA LEU A 95 11.35 -0.22 0.68
C LEU A 95 12.05 -1.43 1.32
N ASP A 96 12.28 -1.39 2.63
CA ASP A 96 13.02 -2.44 3.34
C ASP A 96 12.19 -3.71 3.52
N ASP A 97 10.92 -3.59 3.92
CA ASP A 97 10.09 -4.72 4.33
C ASP A 97 8.84 -4.91 3.47
N GLY A 98 8.63 -4.05 2.48
CA GLY A 98 7.40 -4.05 1.70
C GLY A 98 7.22 -5.27 0.82
N ILE A 99 5.94 -5.60 0.61
CA ILE A 99 5.52 -6.69 -0.26
C ILE A 99 4.66 -6.08 -1.37
N VAL A 100 5.06 -6.28 -2.61
CA VAL A 100 4.28 -5.77 -3.75
C VAL A 100 3.05 -6.64 -3.95
N LEU A 101 1.87 -6.03 -3.84
CA LEU A 101 0.60 -6.71 -4.02
C LEU A 101 0.02 -6.51 -5.41
N TYR A 102 0.41 -5.44 -6.09
CA TYR A 102 -0.10 -5.10 -7.41
C TYR A 102 0.92 -4.27 -8.16
N GLY A 103 1.08 -4.54 -9.44
CA GLY A 103 1.88 -3.72 -10.34
C GLY A 103 3.38 -3.80 -10.10
N GLN A 104 4.08 -2.81 -10.62
CA GLN A 104 5.54 -2.67 -10.46
C GLN A 104 5.84 -1.19 -10.15
N PRO A 105 6.44 -0.93 -8.98
CA PRO A 105 6.81 0.43 -8.61
C PRO A 105 8.00 0.98 -9.36
#